data_b3e0e1cb6aab23e47b481047c9028268
#
_entry.id   b3e0e1cb6aab23e47b481047c9028268
#
_cell.length_a   1.000
_cell.length_b   1.000
_cell.length_c   1.000
_cell.angle_alpha   90.00
_cell.angle_beta   90.00
_cell.angle_gamma   90.00
#
_symmetry.space_group_name_H-M   'P 1'
#
loop_
_entity.id
_entity.type
_entity.pdbx_description
1 polymer ?
#
loop_
_entity_poly.entity_id
_entity_poly.type
_entity_poly.pdbx_seq_one_letter_code
_entity_poly.pdbx_strand_id
1 'polypeptide(L)'
;PHWTASAASFMLSGAALLYFLAFHFGQSDGAIATVAGVLMGGSCALFFLLWEMFYVTEGQQRALICIPLSAAMSVALYLLIRLLPPVAVALAAVCVLPFLALLCLQKSLAEIEADATAPLTCPALRRAVGDLWRPVLCVSILGFSWKLIAGIEPAQSSGGAAVLVGFATAALLVVARELFLSKGFDILHICQVLFPALTVVFLLPSLFGQQYTTLLVAFLMFGFEVVNLLLIITCAVYTLSLIHISEPTRPL
;
A
#
# COMPACT_ATOMS: atom_id res chain seq x y z
N PRO A 1 -0.65 -16.94 13.09
CA PRO A 1 -0.06 -16.00 12.13
C PRO A 1 0.80 -16.69 11.06
N HIS A 2 1.63 -17.71 11.39
CA HIS A 2 2.48 -18.37 10.38
C HIS A 2 1.69 -19.04 9.24
N TRP A 3 0.57 -19.68 9.52
CA TRP A 3 -0.31 -20.27 8.50
C TRP A 3 -0.92 -19.22 7.57
N THR A 4 -1.32 -18.09 8.12
CA THR A 4 -1.88 -16.98 7.31
C THR A 4 -0.83 -16.37 6.39
N ALA A 5 0.43 -16.23 6.86
CA ALA A 5 1.54 -15.76 6.03
C ALA A 5 1.85 -16.73 4.88
N SER A 6 1.87 -18.04 5.17
CA SER A 6 2.05 -19.06 4.14
C SER A 6 0.90 -19.05 3.14
N ALA A 7 -0.35 -18.98 3.59
CA ALA A 7 -1.51 -18.90 2.71
C ALA A 7 -1.45 -17.66 1.80
N ALA A 8 -1.10 -16.48 2.35
CA ALA A 8 -0.93 -15.26 1.56
C ALA A 8 0.14 -15.42 0.47
N SER A 9 1.28 -16.04 0.80
CA SER A 9 2.35 -16.29 -0.16
C SER A 9 1.92 -17.25 -1.28
N PHE A 10 1.22 -18.34 -0.96
CA PHE A 10 0.68 -19.26 -1.97
C PHE A 10 -0.37 -18.60 -2.85
N MET A 11 -1.25 -17.78 -2.29
CA MET A 11 -2.23 -17.01 -3.07
C MET A 11 -1.53 -16.04 -4.02
N LEU A 12 -0.47 -15.36 -3.58
CA LEU A 12 0.30 -14.44 -4.41
C LEU A 12 0.99 -15.16 -5.58
N SER A 13 1.66 -16.30 -5.29
CA SER A 13 2.29 -17.13 -6.31
C SER A 13 1.27 -17.66 -7.31
N GLY A 14 0.13 -18.15 -6.84
CA GLY A 14 -0.96 -18.64 -7.68
C GLY A 14 -1.56 -17.55 -8.58
N ALA A 15 -1.76 -16.36 -8.02
CA ALA A 15 -2.25 -15.20 -8.78
C ALA A 15 -1.26 -14.79 -9.89
N ALA A 16 0.03 -14.70 -9.55
CA ALA A 16 1.09 -14.36 -10.50
C ALA A 16 1.19 -15.41 -11.63
N LEU A 17 1.11 -16.69 -11.28
CA LEU A 17 1.11 -17.79 -12.25
C LEU A 17 -0.10 -17.73 -13.19
N LEU A 18 -1.31 -17.57 -12.65
CA LEU A 18 -2.53 -17.43 -13.44
C LEU A 18 -2.46 -16.24 -14.39
N TYR A 19 -1.97 -15.10 -13.89
CA TYR A 19 -1.79 -13.90 -14.71
C TYR A 19 -0.80 -14.14 -15.86
N PHE A 20 0.33 -14.78 -15.56
CA PHE A 20 1.36 -15.10 -16.57
C PHE A 20 0.83 -16.08 -17.61
N LEU A 21 0.12 -17.13 -17.20
CA LEU A 21 -0.48 -18.11 -18.12
C LEU A 21 -1.54 -17.46 -19.02
N ALA A 22 -2.42 -16.64 -18.45
CA ALA A 22 -3.43 -15.91 -19.23
C ALA A 22 -2.81 -15.02 -20.30
N PHE A 23 -1.73 -14.31 -19.94
CA PHE A 23 -1.01 -13.45 -20.86
C PHE A 23 -0.27 -14.23 -21.96
N HIS A 24 0.39 -15.33 -21.59
CA HIS A 24 1.23 -16.12 -22.53
C HIS A 24 0.40 -16.92 -23.52
N PHE A 25 -0.73 -17.47 -23.09
CA PHE A 25 -1.61 -18.28 -23.97
C PHE A 25 -2.67 -17.46 -24.71
N GLY A 26 -2.65 -16.14 -24.58
CA GLY A 26 -3.60 -15.26 -25.28
C GLY A 26 -5.05 -15.46 -24.87
N GLN A 27 -5.30 -16.26 -23.85
CA GLN A 27 -6.63 -16.45 -23.26
C GLN A 27 -6.93 -15.28 -22.32
N SER A 28 -7.36 -14.17 -22.91
CA SER A 28 -7.90 -13.04 -22.14
C SER A 28 -9.32 -13.32 -21.63
N ASP A 29 -9.60 -14.56 -21.19
CA ASP A 29 -10.85 -14.87 -20.54
C ASP A 29 -10.97 -14.02 -19.29
N GLY A 30 -11.93 -13.11 -19.30
CA GLY A 30 -12.20 -12.18 -18.20
C GLY A 30 -12.35 -12.90 -16.85
N ALA A 31 -12.78 -14.18 -16.86
CA ALA A 31 -12.87 -15.02 -15.68
C ALA A 31 -11.50 -15.31 -15.05
N ILE A 32 -10.49 -15.70 -15.83
CA ILE A 32 -9.13 -16.00 -15.32
C ILE A 32 -8.48 -14.73 -14.75
N ALA A 33 -8.61 -13.63 -15.48
CA ALA A 33 -8.11 -12.33 -15.01
C ALA A 33 -8.79 -11.89 -13.70
N THR A 34 -10.10 -12.12 -13.58
CA THR A 34 -10.86 -11.82 -12.36
C THR A 34 -10.40 -12.68 -11.18
N VAL A 35 -10.23 -13.99 -11.37
CA VAL A 35 -9.75 -14.90 -10.33
C VAL A 35 -8.34 -14.51 -9.90
N ALA A 36 -7.43 -14.26 -10.84
CA ALA A 36 -6.08 -13.80 -10.54
C ALA A 36 -6.09 -12.47 -9.75
N GLY A 37 -6.95 -11.53 -10.14
CA GLY A 37 -7.12 -10.24 -9.44
C GLY A 37 -7.63 -10.41 -8.01
N VAL A 38 -8.62 -11.28 -7.78
CA VAL A 38 -9.15 -11.58 -6.44
C VAL A 38 -8.08 -12.23 -5.56
N LEU A 39 -7.36 -13.22 -6.08
CA LEU A 39 -6.27 -13.88 -5.35
C LEU A 39 -5.15 -12.89 -5.02
N MET A 40 -4.76 -12.05 -5.95
CA MET A 40 -3.73 -11.04 -5.76
C MET A 40 -4.15 -10.00 -4.71
N GLY A 41 -5.36 -9.47 -4.83
CA GLY A 41 -5.91 -8.50 -3.86
C GLY A 41 -6.04 -9.09 -2.46
N GLY A 42 -6.55 -10.32 -2.35
CA GLY A 42 -6.65 -11.03 -1.07
C GLY A 42 -5.28 -11.31 -0.44
N SER A 43 -4.31 -11.73 -1.23
CA SER A 43 -2.93 -11.92 -0.77
C SER A 43 -2.31 -10.61 -0.29
N CYS A 44 -2.40 -9.54 -1.07
CA CYS A 44 -1.88 -8.23 -0.68
C CYS A 44 -2.51 -7.73 0.63
N ALA A 45 -3.83 -7.89 0.79
CA ALA A 45 -4.51 -7.50 2.01
C ALA A 45 -4.01 -8.31 3.23
N LEU A 46 -3.81 -9.62 3.09
CA LEU A 46 -3.27 -10.46 4.17
C LEU A 46 -1.83 -10.07 4.52
N PHE A 47 -0.96 -9.86 3.54
CA PHE A 47 0.40 -9.38 3.78
C PHE A 47 0.40 -8.02 4.48
N PHE A 48 -0.46 -7.13 4.04
CA PHE A 48 -0.60 -5.81 4.62
C PHE A 48 -1.00 -5.88 6.11
N LEU A 49 -2.03 -6.66 6.44
CA LEU A 49 -2.47 -6.84 7.82
C LEU A 49 -1.37 -7.45 8.72
N LEU A 50 -0.61 -8.40 8.20
CA LEU A 50 0.47 -9.04 8.96
C LEU A 50 1.66 -8.09 9.18
N TRP A 51 1.99 -7.24 8.19
CA TRP A 51 3.01 -6.21 8.34
C TRP A 51 2.57 -5.09 9.30
N GLU A 52 1.30 -4.72 9.28
CA GLU A 52 0.74 -3.78 10.27
C GLU A 52 0.91 -4.31 11.70
N MET A 53 0.61 -5.60 11.94
CA MET A 53 0.83 -6.23 13.24
C MET A 53 2.31 -6.08 13.68
N PHE A 54 3.25 -6.29 12.78
CA PHE A 54 4.68 -6.14 13.07
C PHE A 54 5.04 -4.67 13.37
N TYR A 55 4.60 -3.72 12.55
CA TYR A 55 4.90 -2.30 12.77
C TYR A 55 4.32 -1.76 14.07
N VAL A 56 3.18 -2.27 14.51
CA VAL A 56 2.60 -1.93 15.82
C VAL A 56 3.53 -2.33 16.96
N THR A 57 4.21 -3.48 16.87
CA THR A 57 5.12 -3.95 17.94
C THR A 57 6.46 -3.24 17.94
N GLU A 58 6.94 -2.75 16.79
CA GLU A 58 8.21 -2.03 16.65
C GLU A 58 8.19 -0.61 17.24
N GLY A 59 7.02 -0.05 17.47
CA GLY A 59 6.83 1.28 18.02
C GLY A 59 6.74 2.39 16.99
N GLN A 60 6.18 3.52 17.43
CA GLN A 60 5.79 4.63 16.57
C GLN A 60 6.94 5.19 15.72
N GLN A 61 8.12 5.43 16.32
CA GLN A 61 9.23 6.04 15.59
C GLN A 61 9.77 5.17 14.46
N ARG A 62 9.85 3.84 14.68
CA ARG A 62 10.31 2.91 13.65
C ARG A 62 9.27 2.76 12.56
N ALA A 63 7.99 2.66 12.88
CA ALA A 63 6.91 2.59 11.90
C ALA A 63 6.90 3.83 10.99
N LEU A 64 7.03 5.03 11.55
CA LEU A 64 7.07 6.30 10.81
C LEU A 64 8.18 6.37 9.75
N ILE A 65 9.29 5.71 9.96
CA ILE A 65 10.43 5.71 9.03
C ILE A 65 10.38 4.47 8.11
N CYS A 66 10.13 3.29 8.68
CA CYS A 66 10.20 2.03 7.92
C CYS A 66 9.11 1.90 6.87
N ILE A 67 7.89 2.37 7.14
CA ILE A 67 6.77 2.27 6.19
C ILE A 67 7.05 3.06 4.91
N PRO A 68 7.36 4.38 4.96
CA PRO A 68 7.67 5.12 3.73
C PRO A 68 8.99 4.68 3.08
N LEU A 69 9.97 4.24 3.86
CA LEU A 69 11.23 3.71 3.32
C LEU A 69 10.99 2.42 2.54
N SER A 70 10.14 1.51 3.03
CA SER A 70 9.76 0.30 2.29
C SER A 70 9.05 0.62 0.97
N ALA A 71 8.21 1.64 0.95
CA ALA A 71 7.59 2.14 -0.27
C ALA A 71 8.64 2.67 -1.26
N ALA A 72 9.60 3.47 -0.81
CA ALA A 72 10.70 3.95 -1.66
C ALA A 72 11.57 2.79 -2.20
N MET A 73 11.88 1.79 -1.35
CA MET A 73 12.62 0.59 -1.77
C MET A 73 11.86 -0.25 -2.79
N SER A 74 10.53 -0.29 -2.75
CA SER A 74 9.72 -1.00 -3.74
C SER A 74 9.86 -0.41 -5.14
N VAL A 75 10.05 0.91 -5.26
CA VAL A 75 10.34 1.58 -6.54
C VAL A 75 11.69 1.11 -7.08
N ALA A 76 12.73 1.09 -6.25
CA ALA A 76 14.04 0.62 -6.66
C ALA A 76 14.00 -0.84 -7.13
N LEU A 77 13.32 -1.70 -6.38
CA LEU A 77 13.12 -3.10 -6.75
C LEU A 77 12.35 -3.25 -8.07
N TYR A 78 11.30 -2.47 -8.27
CA TYR A 78 10.56 -2.46 -9.53
C TYR A 78 11.45 -2.07 -10.72
N LEU A 79 12.27 -1.03 -10.56
CA LEU A 79 13.20 -0.61 -11.61
C LEU A 79 14.23 -1.69 -11.93
N LEU A 80 14.76 -2.37 -10.91
CA LEU A 80 15.67 -3.50 -11.09
C LEU A 80 15.02 -4.66 -11.85
N ILE A 81 13.80 -5.02 -11.46
CA ILE A 81 13.05 -6.10 -12.12
C ILE A 81 12.79 -5.78 -13.60
N ARG A 82 12.54 -4.51 -13.94
CA ARG A 82 12.35 -4.09 -15.34
C ARG A 82 13.58 -4.28 -16.23
N LEU A 83 14.77 -4.40 -15.65
CA LEU A 83 16.00 -4.69 -16.40
C LEU A 83 16.14 -6.19 -16.77
N LEU A 84 15.33 -7.05 -16.16
CA LEU A 84 15.35 -8.49 -16.39
C LEU A 84 14.58 -8.88 -17.66
N PRO A 85 14.97 -9.98 -18.34
CA PRO A 85 14.19 -10.52 -19.43
C PRO A 85 12.81 -11.03 -18.95
N PRO A 86 11.78 -11.07 -19.81
CA PRO A 86 10.39 -11.39 -19.42
C PRO A 86 10.25 -12.71 -18.65
N VAL A 87 11.00 -13.73 -19.01
CA VAL A 87 11.00 -15.04 -18.33
C VAL A 87 11.52 -14.91 -16.90
N ALA A 88 12.60 -14.15 -16.69
CA ALA A 88 13.17 -13.92 -15.36
C ALA A 88 12.21 -13.07 -14.50
N VAL A 89 11.51 -12.10 -15.09
CA VAL A 89 10.45 -11.33 -14.41
C VAL A 89 9.34 -12.26 -13.94
N ALA A 90 8.87 -13.17 -14.80
CA ALA A 90 7.83 -14.13 -14.44
C ALA A 90 8.28 -15.05 -13.29
N LEU A 91 9.49 -15.62 -13.36
CA LEU A 91 10.04 -16.45 -12.30
C LEU A 91 10.19 -15.66 -10.99
N ALA A 92 10.68 -14.42 -11.08
CA ALA A 92 10.78 -13.55 -9.90
C ALA A 92 9.42 -13.30 -9.27
N ALA A 93 8.40 -12.97 -10.07
CA ALA A 93 7.04 -12.68 -9.57
C ALA A 93 6.34 -13.91 -9.00
N VAL A 94 6.51 -15.09 -9.60
CA VAL A 94 5.82 -16.33 -9.18
C VAL A 94 6.49 -17.00 -7.98
N CYS A 95 7.82 -17.02 -7.94
CA CYS A 95 8.58 -17.82 -6.98
C CYS A 95 9.39 -16.95 -6.01
N VAL A 96 10.25 -16.06 -6.52
CA VAL A 96 11.27 -15.39 -5.70
C VAL A 96 10.63 -14.38 -4.76
N LEU A 97 9.81 -13.47 -5.27
CA LEU A 97 9.21 -12.40 -4.47
C LEU A 97 8.25 -12.92 -3.39
N PRO A 98 7.30 -13.84 -3.69
CA PRO A 98 6.43 -14.41 -2.66
C PRO A 98 7.20 -15.19 -1.58
N PHE A 99 8.26 -15.92 -1.98
CA PHE A 99 9.10 -16.66 -1.04
C PHE A 99 9.92 -15.74 -0.14
N LEU A 100 10.55 -14.70 -0.70
CA LEU A 100 11.27 -13.70 0.10
C LEU A 100 10.34 -12.93 1.03
N ALA A 101 9.15 -12.53 0.56
CA ALA A 101 8.14 -11.88 1.39
C ALA A 101 7.71 -12.78 2.55
N LEU A 102 7.50 -14.08 2.29
CA LEU A 102 7.18 -15.06 3.33
C LEU A 102 8.30 -15.19 4.37
N LEU A 103 9.56 -15.34 3.92
CA LEU A 103 10.72 -15.46 4.83
C LEU A 103 10.90 -14.23 5.69
N CYS A 104 10.82 -13.03 5.09
CA CYS A 104 10.92 -11.76 5.83
C CYS A 104 9.81 -11.67 6.87
N LEU A 105 8.58 -11.94 6.46
CA LEU A 105 7.43 -11.85 7.35
C LEU A 105 7.47 -12.88 8.48
N GLN A 106 7.86 -14.14 8.19
CA GLN A 106 7.99 -15.17 9.23
C GLN A 106 9.05 -14.81 10.27
N LYS A 107 10.19 -14.24 9.85
CA LYS A 107 11.21 -13.76 10.78
C LYS A 107 10.68 -12.60 11.63
N SER A 108 10.04 -11.62 11.01
CA SER A 108 9.46 -10.47 11.71
C SER A 108 8.37 -10.90 12.70
N LEU A 109 7.50 -11.84 12.31
CA LEU A 109 6.46 -12.36 13.21
C LEU A 109 7.01 -13.20 14.38
N ALA A 110 8.18 -13.81 14.20
CA ALA A 110 8.84 -14.56 15.28
C ALA A 110 9.43 -13.63 16.37
N GLU A 111 9.66 -12.38 16.04
CA GLU A 111 10.15 -11.35 16.98
C GLU A 111 9.01 -10.71 17.79
N ILE A 112 7.75 -10.95 17.42
CA ILE A 112 6.58 -10.43 18.14
C ILE A 112 6.38 -11.24 19.42
N GLU A 113 6.47 -10.59 20.57
CA GLU A 113 6.11 -11.20 21.85
C GLU A 113 4.60 -11.52 21.87
N ALA A 114 4.26 -12.72 22.37
CA ALA A 114 2.87 -13.20 22.37
C ALA A 114 1.91 -12.30 23.18
N ASP A 115 2.43 -11.54 24.14
CA ASP A 115 1.65 -10.63 24.99
C ASP A 115 1.44 -9.23 24.37
N ALA A 116 2.07 -8.95 23.23
CA ALA A 116 2.00 -7.61 22.61
C ALA A 116 0.66 -7.35 21.90
N THR A 117 -0.18 -8.36 21.70
CA THR A 117 -1.46 -8.21 21.00
C THR A 117 -2.62 -8.11 21.98
N ALA A 118 -3.12 -6.89 22.20
CA ALA A 118 -4.35 -6.71 22.97
C ALA A 118 -5.56 -7.29 22.22
N PRO A 119 -6.48 -8.00 22.89
CA PRO A 119 -7.67 -8.53 22.25
C PRO A 119 -8.55 -7.41 21.72
N LEU A 120 -8.94 -7.53 20.44
CA LEU A 120 -9.81 -6.55 19.79
C LEU A 120 -11.21 -6.60 20.43
N THR A 121 -11.56 -5.60 21.20
CA THR A 121 -12.89 -5.48 21.83
C THR A 121 -13.84 -4.73 20.90
N CYS A 122 -15.14 -5.11 20.91
CA CYS A 122 -16.18 -4.43 20.12
C CYS A 122 -16.22 -2.90 20.33
N PRO A 123 -16.07 -2.35 21.56
CA PRO A 123 -16.02 -0.92 21.77
C PRO A 123 -14.76 -0.26 21.17
N ALA A 124 -13.62 -0.93 21.17
CA ALA A 124 -12.39 -0.42 20.53
C ALA A 124 -12.55 -0.36 19.01
N LEU A 125 -13.12 -1.40 18.40
CA LEU A 125 -13.40 -1.43 16.96
C LEU A 125 -14.37 -0.30 16.56
N ARG A 126 -15.43 -0.07 17.35
CA ARG A 126 -16.38 1.00 17.07
C ARG A 126 -15.75 2.39 17.14
N ARG A 127 -14.85 2.63 18.08
CA ARG A 127 -14.06 3.87 18.15
C ARG A 127 -13.15 4.01 16.93
N ALA A 128 -12.37 3.00 16.62
CA ALA A 128 -11.47 3.02 15.48
C ALA A 128 -12.22 3.34 14.17
N VAL A 129 -13.37 2.70 13.93
CA VAL A 129 -14.21 3.00 12.77
C VAL A 129 -14.73 4.45 12.82
N GLY A 130 -15.14 4.95 14.00
CA GLY A 130 -15.61 6.33 14.18
C GLY A 130 -14.53 7.37 13.88
N ASP A 131 -13.26 7.09 14.19
CA ASP A 131 -12.15 8.02 14.03
C ASP A 131 -11.52 7.93 12.62
N LEU A 132 -11.45 6.72 12.05
CA LEU A 132 -10.72 6.45 10.81
C LEU A 132 -11.60 6.40 9.55
N TRP A 133 -12.94 6.47 9.64
CA TRP A 133 -13.80 6.34 8.46
C TRP A 133 -13.53 7.40 7.39
N ARG A 134 -13.20 8.65 7.80
CA ARG A 134 -12.91 9.74 6.86
C ARG A 134 -11.64 9.50 6.05
N PRO A 135 -10.46 9.21 6.67
CA PRO A 135 -9.27 8.82 5.93
C PRO A 135 -9.47 7.59 5.04
N VAL A 136 -10.16 6.56 5.54
CA VAL A 136 -10.47 5.34 4.77
C VAL A 136 -11.31 5.67 3.53
N LEU A 137 -12.35 6.50 3.68
CA LEU A 137 -13.17 6.95 2.56
C LEU A 137 -12.33 7.74 1.54
N CYS A 138 -11.44 8.62 2.01
CA CYS A 138 -10.54 9.40 1.18
C CYS A 138 -9.63 8.49 0.33
N VAL A 139 -8.94 7.53 0.94
CA VAL A 139 -8.08 6.56 0.24
C VAL A 139 -8.90 5.75 -0.76
N SER A 140 -10.10 5.32 -0.39
CA SER A 140 -10.98 4.53 -1.25
C SER A 140 -11.40 5.31 -2.50
N ILE A 141 -11.77 6.58 -2.36
CA ILE A 141 -12.14 7.46 -3.48
C ILE A 141 -10.94 7.68 -4.40
N LEU A 142 -9.77 7.99 -3.85
CA LEU A 142 -8.56 8.22 -4.62
C LEU A 142 -8.13 6.95 -5.37
N GLY A 143 -8.15 5.80 -4.69
CA GLY A 143 -7.82 4.52 -5.29
C GLY A 143 -8.79 4.12 -6.41
N PHE A 144 -10.09 4.36 -6.22
CA PHE A 144 -11.10 4.14 -7.26
C PHE A 144 -10.88 5.07 -8.45
N SER A 145 -10.67 6.36 -8.21
CA SER A 145 -10.43 7.35 -9.27
C SER A 145 -9.19 7.02 -10.08
N TRP A 146 -8.11 6.60 -9.41
CA TRP A 146 -6.90 6.16 -10.08
C TRP A 146 -7.14 4.93 -10.98
N LYS A 147 -7.85 3.92 -10.47
CA LYS A 147 -8.17 2.71 -11.24
C LYS A 147 -9.10 3.00 -12.43
N LEU A 148 -10.06 3.90 -12.26
CA LEU A 148 -10.96 4.32 -13.32
C LEU A 148 -10.18 4.96 -14.47
N ILE A 149 -9.29 5.91 -14.18
CA ILE A 149 -8.48 6.60 -15.19
C ILE A 149 -7.50 5.64 -15.87
N ALA A 150 -6.81 4.79 -15.09
CA ALA A 150 -5.91 3.79 -15.64
C ALA A 150 -6.61 2.76 -16.55
N GLY A 151 -7.90 2.52 -16.33
CA GLY A 151 -8.72 1.65 -17.20
C GLY A 151 -9.21 2.32 -18.49
N ILE A 152 -9.27 3.65 -18.53
CA ILE A 152 -9.71 4.41 -19.71
C ILE A 152 -8.55 4.65 -20.69
N GLU A 153 -7.35 4.85 -20.18
CA GLU A 153 -6.17 5.00 -21.05
C GLU A 153 -5.69 3.63 -21.55
N PRO A 154 -5.51 3.47 -22.86
CA PRO A 154 -4.81 2.29 -23.37
C PRO A 154 -3.41 2.26 -22.77
N ALA A 155 -3.03 1.11 -22.22
CA ALA A 155 -1.79 0.83 -21.47
C ALA A 155 -0.47 1.09 -22.24
N GLN A 156 -0.46 2.00 -23.22
CA GLN A 156 0.65 2.27 -24.11
C GLN A 156 1.60 3.31 -23.53
N SER A 157 2.73 2.81 -23.09
CA SER A 157 4.07 3.42 -22.98
C SER A 157 4.34 4.52 -21.95
N SER A 158 3.45 5.43 -21.61
CA SER A 158 3.74 6.53 -20.67
C SER A 158 3.12 6.38 -19.28
N GLY A 159 2.01 5.67 -19.16
CA GLY A 159 1.27 5.53 -17.89
C GLY A 159 2.08 4.88 -16.77
N GLY A 160 2.90 3.89 -17.08
CA GLY A 160 3.74 3.21 -16.08
C GLY A 160 4.82 4.11 -15.46
N ALA A 161 5.42 5.00 -16.25
CA ALA A 161 6.42 5.95 -15.75
C ALA A 161 5.77 7.03 -14.88
N ALA A 162 4.60 7.55 -15.27
CA ALA A 162 3.85 8.53 -14.48
C ALA A 162 3.44 7.99 -13.10
N VAL A 163 2.94 6.74 -13.07
CA VAL A 163 2.60 6.04 -11.82
C VAL A 163 3.81 5.92 -10.90
N LEU A 164 4.96 5.51 -11.44
CA LEU A 164 6.20 5.38 -10.67
C LEU A 164 6.69 6.72 -10.13
N VAL A 165 6.64 7.77 -10.94
CA VAL A 165 7.02 9.11 -10.50
C VAL A 165 6.11 9.58 -9.38
N GLY A 166 4.80 9.42 -9.52
CA GLY A 166 3.84 9.77 -8.46
C GLY A 166 4.11 9.01 -7.16
N PHE A 167 4.29 7.69 -7.25
CA PHE A 167 4.58 6.83 -6.10
C PHE A 167 5.93 7.19 -5.44
N ALA A 168 7.00 7.32 -6.22
CA ALA A 168 8.33 7.64 -5.71
C ALA A 168 8.37 9.01 -5.03
N THR A 169 7.74 10.02 -5.64
CA THR A 169 7.70 11.37 -5.06
C THR A 169 6.89 11.40 -3.76
N ALA A 170 5.79 10.65 -3.66
CA ALA A 170 5.01 10.51 -2.43
C ALA A 170 5.83 9.88 -1.31
N ALA A 171 6.47 8.73 -1.58
CA ALA A 171 7.29 8.03 -0.60
C ALA A 171 8.46 8.90 -0.11
N LEU A 172 9.19 9.55 -1.02
CA LEU A 172 10.29 10.44 -0.68
C LEU A 172 9.84 11.66 0.10
N LEU A 173 8.68 12.24 -0.23
CA LEU A 173 8.13 13.39 0.50
C LEU A 173 7.78 13.00 1.93
N VAL A 174 7.13 11.85 2.14
CA VAL A 174 6.78 11.37 3.48
C VAL A 174 8.04 11.06 4.29
N VAL A 175 9.05 10.38 3.72
CA VAL A 175 10.35 10.14 4.37
C VAL A 175 11.04 11.46 4.73
N ALA A 176 11.16 12.38 3.78
CA ALA A 176 11.82 13.67 4.01
C ALA A 176 11.12 14.46 5.11
N ARG A 177 9.78 14.46 5.11
CA ARG A 177 8.98 15.10 6.12
C ARG A 177 9.25 14.56 7.52
N GLU A 178 9.28 13.23 7.68
CA GLU A 178 9.54 12.59 8.97
C GLU A 178 10.97 12.81 9.46
N LEU A 179 11.94 12.84 8.56
CA LEU A 179 13.34 13.06 8.93
C LEU A 179 13.63 14.52 9.29
N PHE A 180 12.99 15.50 8.63
CA PHE A 180 13.34 16.92 8.79
C PHE A 180 12.36 17.72 9.65
N LEU A 181 11.14 17.23 9.89
CA LEU A 181 10.10 17.96 10.61
C LEU A 181 9.59 17.11 11.77
N SER A 182 9.87 17.55 13.00
CA SER A 182 9.48 16.87 14.25
C SER A 182 7.98 16.95 14.61
N LYS A 183 7.17 17.66 13.82
CA LYS A 183 5.72 17.78 14.06
C LYS A 183 5.00 16.68 13.29
N GLY A 184 4.23 15.84 13.98
CA GLY A 184 3.44 14.76 13.41
C GLY A 184 2.52 15.22 12.26
N PHE A 185 2.15 14.28 11.41
CA PHE A 185 1.20 14.50 10.32
C PHE A 185 -0.24 14.67 10.83
N ASP A 186 -0.88 15.74 10.40
CA ASP A 186 -2.35 15.83 10.45
C ASP A 186 -2.91 15.44 9.07
N ILE A 187 -3.40 14.19 9.00
CA ILE A 187 -3.94 13.62 7.77
C ILE A 187 -5.11 14.44 7.21
N LEU A 188 -5.90 15.07 8.09
CA LEU A 188 -7.03 15.89 7.66
C LEU A 188 -6.57 17.17 6.97
N HIS A 189 -5.53 17.82 7.49
CA HIS A 189 -4.94 18.99 6.84
C HIS A 189 -4.36 18.66 5.45
N ILE A 190 -3.71 17.51 5.34
CA ILE A 190 -3.15 17.07 4.05
C ILE A 190 -4.27 16.81 3.05
N CYS A 191 -5.34 16.15 3.46
CA CYS A 191 -6.51 15.93 2.61
C CYS A 191 -7.14 17.27 2.18
N GLN A 192 -7.24 18.26 3.07
CA GLN A 192 -7.80 19.58 2.76
C GLN A 192 -7.01 20.33 1.67
N VAL A 193 -5.68 20.14 1.60
CA VAL A 193 -4.84 20.75 0.56
C VAL A 193 -4.84 19.90 -0.70
N LEU A 194 -4.79 18.59 -0.56
CA LEU A 194 -4.65 17.65 -1.66
C LEU A 194 -5.89 17.62 -2.56
N PHE A 195 -7.10 17.63 -1.99
CA PHE A 195 -8.34 17.56 -2.77
C PHE A 195 -8.56 18.75 -3.71
N PRO A 196 -8.41 20.02 -3.29
CA PRO A 196 -8.47 21.14 -4.22
C PRO A 196 -7.41 21.06 -5.33
N ALA A 197 -6.18 20.68 -4.98
CA ALA A 197 -5.11 20.49 -5.96
C ALA A 197 -5.45 19.39 -6.98
N LEU A 198 -5.98 18.26 -6.53
CA LEU A 198 -6.46 17.18 -7.41
C LEU A 198 -7.59 17.66 -8.33
N THR A 199 -8.51 18.46 -7.82
CA THR A 199 -9.62 19.02 -8.63
C THR A 199 -9.07 19.88 -9.77
N VAL A 200 -8.07 20.74 -9.49
CA VAL A 200 -7.42 21.56 -10.52
C VAL A 200 -6.73 20.68 -11.56
N VAL A 201 -5.95 19.67 -11.11
CA VAL A 201 -5.23 18.78 -12.03
C VAL A 201 -6.20 17.94 -12.86
N PHE A 202 -7.35 17.58 -12.31
CA PHE A 202 -8.40 16.84 -13.02
C PHE A 202 -9.01 17.64 -14.18
N LEU A 203 -9.07 18.96 -14.07
CA LEU A 203 -9.58 19.84 -15.11
C LEU A 203 -8.56 20.10 -16.23
N LEU A 204 -7.26 19.90 -15.99
CA LEU A 204 -6.22 20.22 -16.98
C LEU A 204 -6.41 19.51 -18.34
N PRO A 205 -6.64 18.17 -18.41
CA PRO A 205 -6.85 17.52 -19.70
C PRO A 205 -8.09 18.03 -20.46
N SER A 206 -9.15 18.39 -19.73
CA SER A 206 -10.38 18.90 -20.32
C SER A 206 -10.25 20.32 -20.87
N LEU A 207 -9.44 21.17 -20.21
CA LEU A 207 -9.28 22.56 -20.57
C LEU A 207 -8.13 22.81 -21.55
N PHE A 208 -7.03 22.06 -21.40
CA PHE A 208 -5.77 22.33 -22.12
C PHE A 208 -5.34 21.19 -23.05
N GLY A 209 -6.07 20.07 -23.06
CA GLY A 209 -5.86 18.94 -23.95
C GLY A 209 -5.23 17.71 -23.31
N GLN A 210 -5.29 16.59 -24.05
CA GLN A 210 -4.92 15.27 -23.59
C GLN A 210 -3.42 15.10 -23.21
N GLN A 211 -2.57 16.02 -23.64
CA GLN A 211 -1.15 16.03 -23.26
C GLN A 211 -0.92 16.11 -21.74
N TYR A 212 -1.90 16.59 -20.97
CA TYR A 212 -1.84 16.70 -19.51
C TYR A 212 -2.34 15.46 -18.78
N THR A 213 -2.80 14.41 -19.48
CA THR A 213 -3.29 13.18 -18.85
C THR A 213 -2.17 12.46 -18.07
N THR A 214 -0.95 12.46 -18.59
CA THR A 214 0.22 11.89 -17.88
C THR A 214 0.48 12.61 -16.56
N LEU A 215 0.35 13.93 -16.52
CA LEU A 215 0.47 14.72 -15.29
C LEU A 215 -0.67 14.40 -14.31
N LEU A 216 -1.89 14.26 -14.81
CA LEU A 216 -3.05 13.86 -14.01
C LEU A 216 -2.82 12.50 -13.35
N VAL A 217 -2.38 11.49 -14.11
CA VAL A 217 -2.09 10.14 -13.61
C VAL A 217 -1.00 10.17 -12.53
N ALA A 218 0.11 10.89 -12.77
CA ALA A 218 1.18 11.03 -11.80
C ALA A 218 0.72 11.69 -10.50
N PHE A 219 -0.09 12.75 -10.59
CA PHE A 219 -0.57 13.49 -9.44
C PHE A 219 -1.65 12.71 -8.64
N LEU A 220 -2.51 11.97 -9.33
CA LEU A 220 -3.47 11.08 -8.68
C LEU A 220 -2.76 9.96 -7.91
N MET A 221 -1.73 9.35 -8.51
CA MET A 221 -0.94 8.32 -7.85
C MET A 221 -0.18 8.89 -6.66
N PHE A 222 0.41 10.08 -6.81
CA PHE A 222 1.05 10.80 -5.72
C PHE A 222 0.07 11.03 -4.56
N GLY A 223 -1.10 11.58 -4.85
CA GLY A 223 -2.12 11.86 -3.84
C GLY A 223 -2.63 10.60 -3.14
N PHE A 224 -2.92 9.56 -3.91
CA PHE A 224 -3.33 8.27 -3.37
C PHE A 224 -2.27 7.71 -2.41
N GLU A 225 -1.01 7.70 -2.82
CA GLU A 225 0.06 7.10 -2.03
C GLU A 225 0.38 7.91 -0.78
N VAL A 226 0.38 9.24 -0.84
CA VAL A 226 0.56 10.08 0.35
C VAL A 226 -0.51 9.76 1.39
N VAL A 227 -1.79 9.77 1.00
CA VAL A 227 -2.88 9.50 1.95
C VAL A 227 -2.86 8.05 2.43
N ASN A 228 -2.52 7.10 1.58
CA ASN A 228 -2.37 5.69 1.92
C ASN A 228 -1.27 5.47 2.97
N LEU A 229 -0.07 6.00 2.75
CA LEU A 229 1.04 5.92 3.71
C LEU A 229 0.68 6.55 5.06
N LEU A 230 0.03 7.72 5.03
CA LEU A 230 -0.41 8.39 6.26
C LEU A 230 -1.50 7.61 6.98
N LEU A 231 -2.41 6.97 6.27
CA LEU A 231 -3.44 6.12 6.87
C LEU A 231 -2.80 4.92 7.57
N ILE A 232 -1.85 4.24 6.91
CA ILE A 232 -1.11 3.11 7.48
C ILE A 232 -0.40 3.53 8.77
N ILE A 233 0.36 4.63 8.72
CA ILE A 233 1.05 5.20 9.87
C ILE A 233 0.07 5.53 11.00
N THR A 234 -1.06 6.17 10.66
CA THR A 234 -2.08 6.54 11.64
C THR A 234 -2.70 5.30 12.29
N CYS A 235 -2.97 4.24 11.52
CA CYS A 235 -3.49 2.98 12.05
C CYS A 235 -2.49 2.33 13.02
N ALA A 236 -1.20 2.29 12.68
CA ALA A 236 -0.16 1.75 13.55
C ALA A 236 -0.06 2.52 14.86
N VAL A 237 -0.03 3.86 14.80
CA VAL A 237 0.03 4.74 15.99
C VAL A 237 -1.23 4.62 16.85
N TYR A 238 -2.41 4.56 16.22
CA TYR A 238 -3.69 4.43 16.92
C TYR A 238 -3.77 3.11 17.68
N THR A 239 -3.33 2.02 17.08
CA THR A 239 -3.30 0.70 17.74
C THR A 239 -2.38 0.70 18.95
N LEU A 240 -1.19 1.33 18.86
CA LEU A 240 -0.28 1.50 19.99
C LEU A 240 -0.93 2.28 21.12
N SER A 241 -1.64 3.36 20.84
CA SER A 241 -2.34 4.16 21.85
C SER A 241 -3.42 3.37 22.59
N LEU A 242 -4.13 2.48 21.89
CA LEU A 242 -5.14 1.61 22.50
C LEU A 242 -4.51 0.56 23.44
N ILE A 243 -3.35 0.01 23.08
CA ILE A 243 -2.61 -0.93 23.95
C ILE A 243 -2.20 -0.24 25.25
N HIS A 244 -1.65 0.95 25.18
CA HIS A 244 -1.24 1.71 26.39
C HIS A 244 -2.42 2.15 27.29
N ILE A 245 -3.60 2.40 26.71
CA ILE A 245 -4.81 2.75 27.49
C ILE A 245 -5.41 1.52 28.17
N SER A 246 -5.24 0.33 27.60
CA SER A 246 -5.79 -0.92 28.16
C SER A 246 -4.91 -1.56 29.22
N GLU A 247 -3.64 -1.16 29.36
CA GLU A 247 -2.81 -1.57 30.49
C GLU A 247 -3.15 -0.67 31.70
N PRO A 248 -3.94 -1.14 32.68
CA PRO A 248 -4.04 -0.45 33.95
C PRO A 248 -2.64 -0.51 34.58
N THR A 249 -2.11 0.68 34.88
CA THR A 249 -0.87 0.88 35.62
C THR A 249 -0.64 -0.27 36.61
N ARG A 250 0.27 -1.21 36.27
CA ARG A 250 0.81 -2.11 37.28
C ARG A 250 1.51 -1.23 38.30
N PRO A 251 1.07 -1.16 39.56
CA PRO A 251 1.82 -0.45 40.56
C PRO A 251 3.20 -1.12 40.67
N LEU A 252 4.22 -0.29 40.58
CA LEU A 252 5.61 -0.65 40.84
C LEU A 252 5.77 -1.14 42.29
#